data_3a470377f3789a76facf1741b24feffa
#
_entry.id   3a470377f3789a76facf1741b24feffa
#
_cell.length_a   1.000
_cell.length_b   1.000
_cell.length_c   1.000
_cell.angle_alpha   90.00
_cell.angle_beta   90.00
_cell.angle_gamma   90.00
#
_symmetry.space_group_name_H-M   'P 1'
#
loop_
_entity.id
_entity.type
_entity.pdbx_description
1 polymer ?
#
loop_
_entity_poly.entity_id
_entity_poly.type
_entity_poly.pdbx_seq_one_letter_code
_entity_poly.pdbx_strand_id
1 'polypeptide(L)'
;KGSIITLGIGLFFFGLSRFNRRVLYILLGALIIYLVRPHILFAVLIATLGGVLITNTGIKKIYKLIIIIVSAIFIYLISDNVVEFAEVTNLDILNSNELDTKAKSLSRATSGVDISSYSYPMKLFSFWFRPLFIDAPNIVGLIVSVENLFYIYIFSVVIIYGYKYWAHLNGWHRICIFMFILSSIVLSQVTGNLGIALRQKAQIMPLLFIFASKLILIKRDFRYLDQAAKPVKK
;
A
#
# COMPACT_ATOMS: atom_id res chain seq x y z
N LYS A 1 10.07 -13.20 -7.30
CA LYS A 1 9.40 -13.10 -5.98
C LYS A 1 8.41 -11.94 -5.93
N GLY A 2 8.75 -10.73 -6.43
CA GLY A 2 7.87 -9.55 -6.39
C GLY A 2 6.51 -9.78 -7.06
N SER A 3 6.48 -10.29 -8.28
CA SER A 3 5.25 -10.55 -9.05
C SER A 3 4.31 -11.56 -8.36
N ILE A 4 4.88 -12.55 -7.68
CA ILE A 4 4.10 -13.54 -6.92
C ILE A 4 3.41 -12.87 -5.73
N ILE A 5 4.10 -11.96 -5.04
CA ILE A 5 3.52 -11.19 -3.94
C ILE A 5 2.40 -10.27 -4.45
N THR A 6 2.62 -9.58 -5.57
CA THR A 6 1.59 -8.74 -6.21
C THR A 6 0.35 -9.56 -6.57
N LEU A 7 0.53 -10.78 -7.11
CA LEU A 7 -0.56 -11.71 -7.36
C LEU A 7 -1.28 -12.08 -6.05
N GLY A 8 -0.53 -12.43 -5.00
CA GLY A 8 -1.08 -12.77 -3.68
C GLY A 8 -1.90 -11.62 -3.10
N ILE A 9 -1.37 -10.39 -3.13
CA ILE A 9 -2.09 -9.18 -2.71
C ILE A 9 -3.36 -8.99 -3.55
N GLY A 10 -3.26 -9.12 -4.87
CA GLY A 10 -4.41 -9.01 -5.78
C GLY A 10 -5.51 -10.02 -5.48
N LEU A 11 -5.17 -11.30 -5.29
CA LEU A 11 -6.12 -12.35 -4.93
C LEU A 11 -6.76 -12.09 -3.57
N PHE A 12 -5.97 -11.72 -2.57
CA PHE A 12 -6.45 -11.40 -1.23
C PHE A 12 -7.49 -10.27 -1.28
N PHE A 13 -7.18 -9.20 -2.00
CA PHE A 13 -8.08 -8.06 -2.16
C PHE A 13 -9.33 -8.38 -2.98
N PHE A 14 -9.17 -9.12 -4.08
CA PHE A 14 -10.30 -9.60 -4.87
C PHE A 14 -11.24 -10.46 -4.02
N GLY A 15 -10.69 -11.27 -3.14
CA GLY A 15 -11.44 -12.06 -2.17
C GLY A 15 -12.21 -11.19 -1.19
N LEU A 16 -11.53 -10.21 -0.58
CA LEU A 16 -12.15 -9.27 0.37
C LEU A 16 -13.29 -8.46 -0.26
N SER A 17 -13.24 -8.16 -1.55
CA SER A 17 -14.28 -7.36 -2.23
C SER A 17 -15.67 -7.98 -2.18
N ARG A 18 -15.78 -9.32 -2.06
CA ARG A 18 -17.03 -10.08 -1.88
C ARG A 18 -16.80 -11.26 -0.93
N PHE A 19 -16.51 -10.96 0.33
CA PHE A 19 -16.11 -11.91 1.36
C PHE A 19 -16.94 -13.22 1.35
N ASN A 20 -18.25 -13.12 1.32
CA ASN A 20 -19.15 -14.29 1.36
C ASN A 20 -18.98 -15.31 0.23
N ARG A 21 -18.49 -14.87 -0.94
CA ARG A 21 -18.43 -15.71 -2.14
C ARG A 21 -17.00 -16.04 -2.56
N ARG A 22 -16.01 -15.38 -1.95
CA ARG A 22 -14.63 -15.40 -2.45
C ARG A 22 -13.60 -15.66 -1.35
N VAL A 23 -13.99 -16.33 -0.27
CA VAL A 23 -13.09 -16.68 0.85
C VAL A 23 -11.87 -17.46 0.36
N LEU A 24 -12.05 -18.35 -0.60
CA LEU A 24 -10.95 -19.14 -1.17
C LEU A 24 -9.82 -18.24 -1.75
N TYR A 25 -10.18 -17.12 -2.40
CA TYR A 25 -9.18 -16.19 -2.93
C TYR A 25 -8.42 -15.46 -1.82
N ILE A 26 -9.08 -15.18 -0.68
CA ILE A 26 -8.42 -14.61 0.50
C ILE A 26 -7.38 -15.59 1.05
N LEU A 27 -7.78 -16.85 1.22
CA LEU A 27 -6.90 -17.91 1.74
C LEU A 27 -5.73 -18.18 0.81
N LEU A 28 -5.96 -18.30 -0.49
CA LEU A 28 -4.91 -18.49 -1.49
C LEU A 28 -3.96 -17.29 -1.55
N GLY A 29 -4.50 -16.07 -1.53
CA GLY A 29 -3.70 -14.84 -1.50
C GLY A 29 -2.84 -14.76 -0.25
N ALA A 30 -3.41 -15.02 0.92
CA ALA A 30 -2.69 -15.04 2.19
C ALA A 30 -1.60 -16.12 2.20
N LEU A 31 -1.90 -17.33 1.73
CA LEU A 31 -0.93 -18.43 1.64
C LEU A 31 0.25 -18.06 0.72
N ILE A 32 -0.02 -17.50 -0.46
CA ILE A 32 1.01 -17.09 -1.40
C ILE A 32 1.92 -16.04 -0.77
N ILE A 33 1.34 -15.02 -0.12
CA ILE A 33 2.12 -13.97 0.53
C ILE A 33 2.95 -14.56 1.67
N TYR A 34 2.36 -15.41 2.51
CA TYR A 34 3.02 -16.05 3.65
C TYR A 34 4.26 -16.86 3.23
N LEU A 35 4.11 -17.71 2.21
CA LEU A 35 5.19 -18.57 1.73
C LEU A 35 6.35 -17.79 1.12
N VAL A 36 6.10 -16.58 0.58
CA VAL A 36 7.13 -15.78 -0.08
C VAL A 36 7.75 -14.76 0.88
N ARG A 37 6.92 -14.07 1.68
CA ARG A 37 7.33 -13.03 2.64
C ARG A 37 6.31 -12.85 3.77
N PRO A 38 6.47 -13.55 4.91
CA PRO A 38 5.54 -13.47 6.05
C PRO A 38 5.30 -12.05 6.56
N HIS A 39 6.34 -11.20 6.60
CA HIS A 39 6.23 -9.82 7.05
C HIS A 39 5.31 -8.95 6.17
N ILE A 40 5.19 -9.25 4.87
CA ILE A 40 4.24 -8.57 4.00
C ILE A 40 2.81 -9.00 4.33
N LEU A 41 2.59 -10.29 4.62
CA LEU A 41 1.27 -10.75 5.08
C LEU A 41 0.89 -10.05 6.39
N PHE A 42 1.83 -9.93 7.32
CA PHE A 42 1.61 -9.22 8.57
C PHE A 42 1.15 -7.76 8.33
N ALA A 43 1.84 -7.02 7.46
CA ALA A 43 1.46 -5.67 7.07
C ALA A 43 0.07 -5.61 6.41
N VAL A 44 -0.24 -6.58 5.52
CA VAL A 44 -1.54 -6.73 4.86
C VAL A 44 -2.66 -6.98 5.86
N LEU A 45 -2.43 -7.82 6.87
CA LEU A 45 -3.43 -8.14 7.91
C LEU A 45 -3.69 -6.94 8.82
N ILE A 46 -2.65 -6.24 9.29
CA ILE A 46 -2.79 -5.01 10.09
C ILE A 46 -3.57 -3.95 9.33
N ALA A 47 -3.23 -3.74 8.06
CA ALA A 47 -3.90 -2.77 7.22
C ALA A 47 -5.37 -3.15 6.93
N THR A 48 -5.65 -4.45 6.75
CA THR A 48 -7.02 -4.95 6.60
C THR A 48 -7.81 -4.73 7.88
N LEU A 49 -7.23 -5.05 9.03
CA LEU A 49 -7.83 -4.82 10.33
C LEU A 49 -8.19 -3.35 10.53
N GLY A 50 -7.22 -2.46 10.35
CA GLY A 50 -7.44 -1.01 10.44
C GLY A 50 -8.49 -0.50 9.46
N GLY A 51 -8.43 -0.94 8.20
CA GLY A 51 -9.41 -0.58 7.18
C GLY A 51 -10.83 -1.03 7.50
N VAL A 52 -11.00 -2.25 7.99
CA VAL A 52 -12.31 -2.81 8.36
C VAL A 52 -12.89 -2.14 9.62
N LEU A 53 -12.04 -1.75 10.57
CA LEU A 53 -12.45 -1.04 11.78
C LEU A 53 -12.93 0.39 11.48
N ILE A 54 -12.15 1.13 10.68
CA ILE A 54 -12.37 2.56 10.46
C ILE A 54 -13.46 2.81 9.41
N THR A 55 -13.67 1.87 8.47
CA THR A 55 -14.59 2.11 7.35
C THR A 55 -15.90 1.34 7.49
N ASN A 56 -16.99 1.96 7.03
CA ASN A 56 -18.25 1.26 6.86
C ASN A 56 -18.20 0.48 5.53
N THR A 57 -17.81 -0.79 5.62
CA THR A 57 -17.52 -1.63 4.45
C THR A 57 -18.77 -2.21 3.76
N GLY A 58 -19.96 -2.02 4.33
CA GLY A 58 -21.17 -2.72 3.89
C GLY A 58 -21.16 -4.23 4.17
N ILE A 59 -20.11 -4.74 4.79
CA ILE A 59 -19.99 -6.13 5.22
C ILE A 59 -20.89 -6.33 6.46
N LYS A 60 -21.64 -7.44 6.50
CA LYS A 60 -22.46 -7.80 7.68
C LYS A 60 -21.60 -7.82 8.94
N LYS A 61 -22.12 -7.33 10.06
CA LYS A 61 -21.39 -7.23 11.34
C LYS A 61 -20.67 -8.51 11.75
N ILE A 62 -21.31 -9.67 11.51
CA ILE A 62 -20.71 -10.98 11.84
C ILE A 62 -19.44 -11.27 11.03
N TYR A 63 -19.43 -10.97 9.73
CA TYR A 63 -18.22 -11.17 8.90
C TYR A 63 -17.14 -10.17 9.24
N LYS A 64 -17.51 -8.94 9.60
CA LYS A 64 -16.57 -7.94 10.12
C LYS A 64 -15.87 -8.46 11.37
N LEU A 65 -16.63 -9.04 12.31
CA LEU A 65 -16.10 -9.63 13.53
C LEU A 65 -15.16 -10.81 13.21
N ILE A 66 -15.58 -11.71 12.30
CA ILE A 66 -14.75 -12.84 11.86
C ILE A 66 -13.42 -12.36 11.26
N ILE A 67 -13.43 -11.36 10.37
CA ILE A 67 -12.21 -10.79 9.77
C ILE A 67 -11.29 -10.25 10.87
N ILE A 68 -11.85 -9.52 11.85
CA ILE A 68 -11.07 -8.94 12.96
C ILE A 68 -10.42 -10.06 13.79
N ILE A 69 -11.19 -11.06 14.23
CA ILE A 69 -10.69 -12.15 15.05
C ILE A 69 -9.63 -12.95 14.30
N VAL A 70 -9.93 -13.36 13.07
CA VAL A 70 -9.00 -14.17 12.26
C VAL A 70 -7.72 -13.38 11.99
N SER A 71 -7.81 -12.09 11.61
CA SER A 71 -6.62 -11.25 11.40
C SER A 71 -5.80 -11.11 12.67
N ALA A 72 -6.43 -10.90 13.84
CA ALA A 72 -5.73 -10.78 15.11
C ALA A 72 -5.01 -12.08 15.49
N ILE A 73 -5.65 -13.24 15.32
CA ILE A 73 -5.04 -14.55 15.57
C ILE A 73 -3.84 -14.76 14.64
N PHE A 74 -3.98 -14.49 13.34
CA PHE A 74 -2.88 -14.66 12.39
C PHE A 74 -1.73 -13.69 12.66
N ILE A 75 -2.01 -12.44 13.03
CA ILE A 75 -0.99 -11.46 13.45
C ILE A 75 -0.21 -12.00 14.63
N TYR A 76 -0.88 -12.56 15.64
CA TYR A 76 -0.23 -13.16 16.80
C TYR A 76 0.62 -14.37 16.41
N LEU A 77 0.10 -15.31 15.61
CA LEU A 77 0.81 -16.52 15.19
C LEU A 77 2.03 -16.24 14.28
N ILE A 78 2.00 -15.15 13.52
CA ILE A 78 3.09 -14.82 12.58
C ILE A 78 4.11 -13.87 13.24
N SER A 79 3.79 -13.26 14.38
CA SER A 79 4.64 -12.24 15.03
C SER A 79 6.06 -12.73 15.24
N ASP A 80 6.25 -13.93 15.77
CA ASP A 80 7.58 -14.49 16.05
C ASP A 80 8.40 -14.71 14.78
N ASN A 81 7.77 -15.26 13.71
CA ASN A 81 8.40 -15.44 12.42
C ASN A 81 8.77 -14.11 11.75
N VAL A 82 8.00 -13.05 12.00
CA VAL A 82 8.29 -11.70 11.47
C VAL A 82 9.47 -11.08 12.20
N VAL A 83 9.55 -11.25 13.52
CA VAL A 83 10.67 -10.78 14.34
C VAL A 83 11.96 -11.47 13.90
N GLU A 84 11.96 -12.80 13.79
CA GLU A 84 13.10 -13.58 13.34
C GLU A 84 13.52 -13.19 11.92
N PHE A 85 12.57 -13.08 10.98
CA PHE A 85 12.87 -12.71 9.59
C PHE A 85 13.33 -11.25 9.44
N ALA A 86 12.84 -10.37 10.30
CA ALA A 86 13.27 -8.97 10.34
C ALA A 86 14.63 -8.78 10.97
N GLU A 87 15.22 -9.83 11.60
CA GLU A 87 16.45 -9.75 12.40
C GLU A 87 16.36 -8.67 13.49
N VAL A 88 15.15 -8.46 14.03
CA VAL A 88 14.87 -7.50 15.10
C VAL A 88 14.83 -8.29 16.40
N THR A 89 15.59 -7.91 17.38
CA THR A 89 15.74 -8.66 18.63
C THR A 89 14.53 -8.58 19.56
N ASN A 90 13.64 -7.62 19.32
CA ASN A 90 12.39 -7.44 20.08
C ASN A 90 11.27 -6.86 19.20
N LEU A 91 10.01 -7.05 19.62
CA LEU A 91 8.80 -6.43 19.01
C LEU A 91 8.76 -4.89 19.11
N ASP A 92 9.81 -4.25 19.59
CA ASP A 92 10.01 -2.81 19.49
C ASP A 92 10.27 -2.38 18.03
N ILE A 93 9.35 -2.81 17.14
CA ILE A 93 9.33 -2.49 15.70
C ILE A 93 9.40 -0.96 15.45
N LEU A 94 9.15 -0.17 16.49
CA LEU A 94 9.26 1.28 16.49
C LEU A 94 10.60 1.78 17.04
N ASN A 95 11.52 0.91 17.39
CA ASN A 95 12.84 1.35 17.85
C ASN A 95 13.64 1.87 16.64
N SER A 96 13.66 3.19 16.49
CA SER A 96 14.26 3.90 15.36
C SER A 96 15.71 3.46 15.08
N ASN A 97 16.46 3.08 16.12
CA ASN A 97 17.87 2.72 16.01
C ASN A 97 18.13 1.44 15.22
N GLU A 98 17.30 0.39 15.39
CA GLU A 98 17.47 -0.87 14.66
C GLU A 98 17.03 -0.73 13.19
N LEU A 99 15.93 -0.04 12.95
CA LEU A 99 15.47 0.25 11.58
C LEU A 99 16.48 1.11 10.81
N ASP A 100 17.09 2.09 11.48
CA ASP A 100 18.12 2.96 10.89
C ASP A 100 19.41 2.17 10.62
N THR A 101 19.80 1.24 11.49
CA THR A 101 20.96 0.36 11.27
C THR A 101 20.74 -0.54 10.06
N LYS A 102 19.55 -1.10 9.89
CA LYS A 102 19.19 -1.90 8.71
C LYS A 102 19.13 -1.05 7.43
N ALA A 103 18.56 0.14 7.49
CA ALA A 103 18.58 1.08 6.38
C ALA A 103 20.00 1.46 5.96
N LYS A 104 20.90 1.71 6.92
CA LYS A 104 22.34 1.97 6.69
C LYS A 104 23.05 0.78 6.04
N SER A 105 22.78 -0.44 6.45
CA SER A 105 23.38 -1.62 5.83
C SER A 105 22.98 -1.77 4.35
N LEU A 106 21.73 -1.46 4.02
CA LEU A 106 21.20 -1.47 2.65
C LEU A 106 21.71 -0.28 1.81
N SER A 107 22.07 0.84 2.42
CA SER A 107 22.58 2.02 1.70
C SER A 107 24.00 1.84 1.15
N ARG A 108 24.75 0.84 1.60
CA ARG A 108 26.10 0.53 1.10
C ARG A 108 26.13 -0.04 -0.33
N ALA A 109 24.98 -0.41 -0.90
CA ALA A 109 24.90 -0.87 -2.29
C ALA A 109 24.93 0.29 -3.28
N THR A 110 25.28 0.02 -4.55
CA THR A 110 25.49 1.01 -5.63
C THR A 110 24.32 1.98 -5.85
N SER A 111 23.09 1.61 -5.48
CA SER A 111 21.88 2.45 -5.54
C SER A 111 21.36 2.81 -4.13
N GLY A 112 22.25 2.76 -3.14
CA GLY A 112 21.92 3.06 -1.77
C GLY A 112 21.74 4.56 -1.53
N VAL A 113 20.78 4.88 -0.66
CA VAL A 113 20.56 6.24 -0.14
C VAL A 113 20.50 6.14 1.36
N ASP A 114 21.31 6.92 2.04
CA ASP A 114 21.23 6.97 3.50
C ASP A 114 19.98 7.75 3.93
N ILE A 115 18.94 7.01 4.29
CA ILE A 115 17.68 7.56 4.79
C ILE A 115 17.63 7.68 6.31
N SER A 116 18.69 7.29 7.02
CA SER A 116 18.71 7.30 8.49
C SER A 116 18.54 8.70 9.07
N SER A 117 19.06 9.71 8.37
CA SER A 117 18.92 11.12 8.74
C SER A 117 17.60 11.77 8.31
N TYR A 118 16.76 11.06 7.55
CA TYR A 118 15.53 11.63 7.01
C TYR A 118 14.40 11.61 8.04
N SER A 119 13.63 12.72 8.07
CA SER A 119 12.36 12.74 8.80
C SER A 119 11.34 11.75 8.18
N TYR A 120 10.36 11.28 8.96
CA TYR A 120 9.33 10.34 8.48
C TYR A 120 8.65 10.78 7.16
N PRO A 121 8.22 12.05 6.99
CA PRO A 121 7.66 12.50 5.72
C PRO A 121 8.66 12.41 4.56
N MET A 122 9.94 12.67 4.82
CA MET A 122 10.99 12.59 3.80
C MET A 122 11.32 11.15 3.42
N LYS A 123 11.27 10.20 4.38
CA LYS A 123 11.37 8.76 4.08
C LYS A 123 10.24 8.30 3.16
N LEU A 124 8.99 8.71 3.43
CA LEU A 124 7.83 8.42 2.57
C LEU A 124 7.97 9.06 1.18
N PHE A 125 8.34 10.32 1.12
CA PHE A 125 8.57 11.01 -0.16
C PHE A 125 9.63 10.29 -0.99
N SER A 126 10.76 9.94 -0.37
CA SER A 126 11.84 9.19 -1.01
C SER A 126 11.35 7.83 -1.53
N PHE A 127 10.59 7.10 -0.72
CA PHE A 127 10.03 5.80 -1.10
C PHE A 127 9.06 5.89 -2.29
N TRP A 128 8.21 6.92 -2.34
CA TRP A 128 7.20 7.05 -3.40
C TRP A 128 7.76 7.59 -4.71
N PHE A 129 8.68 8.59 -4.64
CA PHE A 129 8.99 9.42 -5.79
C PHE A 129 10.45 9.37 -6.26
N ARG A 130 11.38 8.79 -5.49
CA ARG A 130 12.76 8.64 -5.94
C ARG A 130 13.00 7.30 -6.67
N PRO A 131 13.95 7.25 -7.66
CA PRO A 131 14.73 8.40 -8.11
C PRO A 131 13.91 9.38 -8.95
N LEU A 132 14.31 10.65 -8.92
CA LEU A 132 13.95 11.68 -9.89
C LEU A 132 15.13 11.91 -10.83
N PHE A 133 14.93 12.67 -11.92
CA PHE A 133 15.96 12.89 -12.94
C PHE A 133 17.30 13.37 -12.39
N ILE A 134 17.29 14.18 -11.32
CA ILE A 134 18.47 14.76 -10.68
C ILE A 134 19.29 13.73 -9.93
N ASP A 135 18.65 12.72 -9.37
CA ASP A 135 19.26 11.69 -8.51
C ASP A 135 19.22 10.28 -9.13
N ALA A 136 18.95 10.21 -10.43
CA ALA A 136 18.96 8.96 -11.16
C ALA A 136 20.41 8.43 -11.33
N PRO A 137 20.75 7.24 -10.79
CA PRO A 137 22.13 6.75 -10.80
C PRO A 137 22.59 6.27 -12.17
N ASN A 138 21.66 5.98 -13.09
CA ASN A 138 21.95 5.46 -14.42
C ASN A 138 20.73 5.58 -15.36
N ILE A 139 20.84 5.11 -16.60
CA ILE A 139 19.77 5.16 -17.61
C ILE A 139 18.47 4.49 -17.08
N VAL A 140 18.58 3.38 -16.37
CA VAL A 140 17.41 2.71 -15.78
C VAL A 140 16.75 3.63 -14.75
N GLY A 141 17.53 4.35 -13.95
CA GLY A 141 17.03 5.36 -13.02
C GLY A 141 16.28 6.49 -13.72
N LEU A 142 16.72 6.92 -14.92
CA LEU A 142 16.00 7.93 -15.73
C LEU A 142 14.65 7.41 -16.21
N ILE A 143 14.57 6.16 -16.68
CA ILE A 143 13.29 5.51 -17.07
C ILE A 143 12.34 5.47 -15.87
N VAL A 144 12.84 5.08 -14.71
CA VAL A 144 12.05 5.07 -13.47
C VAL A 144 11.62 6.47 -13.05
N SER A 145 12.41 7.50 -13.33
CA SER A 145 12.03 8.89 -13.05
C SER A 145 10.80 9.31 -13.86
N VAL A 146 10.68 8.85 -15.11
CA VAL A 146 9.47 9.07 -15.92
C VAL A 146 8.25 8.35 -15.28
N GLU A 147 8.43 7.11 -14.83
CA GLU A 147 7.38 6.38 -14.10
C GLU A 147 6.98 7.12 -12.82
N ASN A 148 7.94 7.69 -12.09
CA ASN A 148 7.68 8.47 -10.88
C ASN A 148 6.89 9.76 -11.15
N LEU A 149 7.04 10.42 -12.30
CA LEU A 149 6.17 11.53 -12.71
C LEU A 149 4.71 11.08 -12.86
N PHE A 150 4.49 9.89 -13.44
CA PHE A 150 3.14 9.33 -13.51
C PHE A 150 2.57 9.07 -12.10
N TYR A 151 3.37 8.58 -11.17
CA TYR A 151 2.93 8.43 -9.78
C TYR A 151 2.60 9.77 -9.13
N ILE A 152 3.38 10.83 -9.35
CA ILE A 152 3.07 12.19 -8.87
C ILE A 152 1.69 12.63 -9.39
N TYR A 153 1.41 12.40 -10.67
CA TYR A 153 0.09 12.69 -11.25
C TYR A 153 -1.03 11.91 -10.52
N ILE A 154 -0.87 10.60 -10.31
CA ILE A 154 -1.86 9.77 -9.60
C ILE A 154 -2.06 10.24 -8.16
N PHE A 155 -0.98 10.58 -7.45
CA PHE A 155 -1.07 11.16 -6.11
C PHE A 155 -1.82 12.49 -6.11
N SER A 156 -1.58 13.36 -7.08
CA SER A 156 -2.32 14.62 -7.24
C SER A 156 -3.83 14.37 -7.41
N VAL A 157 -4.20 13.38 -8.21
CA VAL A 157 -5.60 12.95 -8.37
C VAL A 157 -6.18 12.51 -7.03
N VAL A 158 -5.43 11.70 -6.27
CA VAL A 158 -5.88 11.19 -4.96
C VAL A 158 -6.04 12.32 -3.95
N ILE A 159 -5.12 13.26 -3.88
CA ILE A 159 -5.19 14.40 -2.95
C ILE A 159 -6.36 15.31 -3.30
N ILE A 160 -6.48 15.73 -4.57
CA ILE A 160 -7.49 16.69 -5.00
C ILE A 160 -8.92 16.10 -4.90
N TYR A 161 -9.10 14.87 -5.36
CA TYR A 161 -10.43 14.27 -5.47
C TYR A 161 -10.77 13.34 -4.31
N GLY A 162 -9.79 12.84 -3.58
CA GLY A 162 -9.99 11.95 -2.45
C GLY A 162 -10.84 12.59 -1.36
N TYR A 163 -10.49 13.81 -0.94
CA TYR A 163 -11.28 14.57 0.02
C TYR A 163 -12.68 14.89 -0.51
N LYS A 164 -12.76 15.42 -1.74
CA LYS A 164 -14.02 15.85 -2.36
C LYS A 164 -15.04 14.72 -2.52
N TYR A 165 -14.59 13.54 -2.92
CA TYR A 165 -15.47 12.41 -3.23
C TYR A 165 -15.45 11.29 -2.19
N TRP A 166 -14.88 11.54 -1.01
CA TRP A 166 -14.74 10.53 0.05
C TRP A 166 -16.08 9.88 0.43
N ALA A 167 -17.14 10.67 0.55
CA ALA A 167 -18.47 10.18 0.91
C ALA A 167 -19.06 9.21 -0.12
N HIS A 168 -18.68 9.34 -1.40
CA HIS A 168 -19.18 8.51 -2.50
C HIS A 168 -18.36 7.22 -2.72
N LEU A 169 -17.30 7.03 -1.93
CA LEU A 169 -16.50 5.82 -1.95
C LEU A 169 -17.12 4.76 -1.07
N ASN A 170 -17.24 3.54 -1.60
CA ASN A 170 -17.59 2.39 -0.75
C ASN A 170 -16.40 1.97 0.11
N GLY A 171 -16.68 1.27 1.21
CA GLY A 171 -15.69 0.86 2.20
C GLY A 171 -14.51 0.11 1.62
N TRP A 172 -14.74 -0.64 0.54
CA TRP A 172 -13.72 -1.39 -0.17
C TRP A 172 -12.58 -0.48 -0.72
N HIS A 173 -12.93 0.61 -1.40
CA HIS A 173 -11.93 1.55 -1.92
C HIS A 173 -11.19 2.28 -0.79
N ARG A 174 -11.88 2.54 0.33
CA ARG A 174 -11.24 3.12 1.53
C ARG A 174 -10.21 2.16 2.14
N ILE A 175 -10.48 0.85 2.16
CA ILE A 175 -9.51 -0.15 2.59
C ILE A 175 -8.27 -0.12 1.70
N CYS A 176 -8.43 -0.03 0.37
CA CYS A 176 -7.29 0.01 -0.55
C CYS A 176 -6.35 1.18 -0.24
N ILE A 177 -6.86 2.39 -0.01
CA ILE A 177 -6.01 3.55 0.31
C ILE A 177 -5.38 3.42 1.70
N PHE A 178 -6.10 2.92 2.70
CA PHE A 178 -5.52 2.66 4.02
C PHE A 178 -4.37 1.67 3.96
N MET A 179 -4.55 0.57 3.23
CA MET A 179 -3.48 -0.41 3.04
C MET A 179 -2.28 0.16 2.32
N PHE A 180 -2.53 0.93 1.26
CA PHE A 180 -1.45 1.59 0.55
C PHE A 180 -0.63 2.48 1.49
N ILE A 181 -1.29 3.31 2.31
CA ILE A 181 -0.63 4.22 3.25
C ILE A 181 0.13 3.43 4.32
N LEU A 182 -0.51 2.47 4.99
CA LEU A 182 0.12 1.70 6.06
C LEU A 182 1.32 0.87 5.56
N SER A 183 1.15 0.20 4.42
CA SER A 183 2.26 -0.53 3.81
C SER A 183 3.40 0.40 3.41
N SER A 184 3.10 1.60 2.88
CA SER A 184 4.12 2.60 2.54
C SER A 184 4.87 3.08 3.78
N ILE A 185 4.18 3.34 4.88
CA ILE A 185 4.81 3.75 6.15
C ILE A 185 5.81 2.69 6.61
N VAL A 186 5.38 1.43 6.69
CA VAL A 186 6.24 0.32 7.14
C VAL A 186 7.44 0.14 6.20
N LEU A 187 7.19 0.06 4.90
CA LEU A 187 8.24 -0.19 3.91
C LEU A 187 9.25 0.96 3.82
N SER A 188 8.80 2.20 3.94
CA SER A 188 9.68 3.38 3.87
C SER A 188 10.69 3.46 5.02
N GLN A 189 10.41 2.85 6.17
CA GLN A 189 11.34 2.85 7.32
C GLN A 189 12.55 1.93 7.10
N VAL A 190 12.38 0.84 6.35
CA VAL A 190 13.39 -0.21 6.21
C VAL A 190 14.19 -0.09 4.91
N THR A 191 13.75 0.73 3.97
CA THR A 191 14.27 0.73 2.61
C THR A 191 15.35 1.79 2.40
N GLY A 192 16.61 1.46 2.66
CA GLY A 192 17.79 2.29 2.37
C GLY A 192 18.36 2.12 0.96
N ASN A 193 17.67 1.44 0.04
CA ASN A 193 18.13 1.19 -1.32
C ASN A 193 17.03 1.42 -2.34
N LEU A 194 17.27 2.30 -3.31
CA LEU A 194 16.29 2.68 -4.34
C LEU A 194 15.81 1.47 -5.17
N GLY A 195 16.69 0.51 -5.48
CA GLY A 195 16.31 -0.69 -6.23
C GLY A 195 15.36 -1.60 -5.44
N ILE A 196 15.52 -1.67 -4.11
CA ILE A 196 14.60 -2.40 -3.23
C ILE A 196 13.30 -1.62 -3.10
N ALA A 197 13.37 -0.29 -2.92
CA ALA A 197 12.21 0.59 -2.85
C ALA A 197 11.29 0.44 -4.07
N LEU A 198 11.86 0.44 -5.27
CA LEU A 198 11.12 0.26 -6.52
C LEU A 198 10.34 -1.06 -6.57
N ARG A 199 11.01 -2.16 -6.18
CA ARG A 199 10.37 -3.49 -6.16
C ARG A 199 9.25 -3.59 -5.13
N GLN A 200 9.42 -2.98 -3.96
CA GLN A 200 8.41 -2.97 -2.90
C GLN A 200 7.25 -2.04 -3.25
N LYS A 201 7.55 -0.85 -3.78
CA LYS A 201 6.56 0.10 -4.27
C LYS A 201 5.65 -0.53 -5.33
N ALA A 202 6.22 -1.20 -6.33
CA ALA A 202 5.46 -1.87 -7.40
C ALA A 202 4.44 -2.89 -6.86
N GLN A 203 4.66 -3.49 -5.69
CA GLN A 203 3.73 -4.45 -5.09
C GLN A 203 2.48 -3.81 -4.51
N ILE A 204 2.58 -2.56 -4.03
CA ILE A 204 1.47 -1.85 -3.36
C ILE A 204 0.80 -0.79 -4.25
N MET A 205 1.45 -0.34 -5.33
CA MET A 205 0.89 0.65 -6.27
C MET A 205 -0.45 0.25 -6.88
N PRO A 206 -0.77 -1.03 -7.18
CA PRO A 206 -2.09 -1.43 -7.66
C PRO A 206 -3.24 -0.99 -6.73
N LEU A 207 -3.01 -0.92 -5.41
CA LEU A 207 -4.00 -0.45 -4.45
C LEU A 207 -4.32 1.04 -4.63
N LEU A 208 -3.28 1.84 -4.86
CA LEU A 208 -3.42 3.26 -5.17
C LEU A 208 -4.17 3.47 -6.50
N PHE A 209 -3.86 2.66 -7.53
CA PHE A 209 -4.53 2.75 -8.83
C PHE A 209 -6.01 2.38 -8.76
N ILE A 210 -6.38 1.35 -7.99
CA ILE A 210 -7.78 0.99 -7.75
C ILE A 210 -8.52 2.17 -7.11
N PHE A 211 -7.92 2.82 -6.12
CA PHE A 211 -8.50 3.97 -5.45
C PHE A 211 -8.62 5.18 -6.39
N ALA A 212 -7.55 5.55 -7.09
CA ALA A 212 -7.50 6.67 -8.01
C ALA A 212 -8.48 6.50 -9.19
N SER A 213 -8.54 5.30 -9.78
CA SER A 213 -9.47 5.00 -10.88
C SER A 213 -10.92 5.21 -10.47
N LYS A 214 -11.29 4.81 -9.25
CA LYS A 214 -12.65 5.05 -8.73
C LYS A 214 -12.94 6.53 -8.56
N LEU A 215 -11.99 7.32 -8.09
CA LEU A 215 -12.14 8.78 -7.97
C LEU A 215 -12.36 9.44 -9.34
N ILE A 216 -11.61 9.01 -10.35
CA ILE A 216 -11.74 9.51 -11.74
C ILE A 216 -13.13 9.16 -12.29
N LEU A 217 -13.63 7.95 -12.07
CA LEU A 217 -14.97 7.54 -12.48
C LEU A 217 -16.05 8.39 -11.82
N ILE A 218 -15.99 8.56 -10.49
CA ILE A 218 -16.95 9.41 -9.76
C ILE A 218 -16.93 10.85 -10.30
N LYS A 219 -15.74 11.43 -10.48
CA LYS A 219 -15.60 12.77 -11.07
C LYS A 219 -16.26 12.87 -12.44
N ARG A 220 -16.08 11.86 -13.29
CA ARG A 220 -16.68 11.79 -14.62
C ARG A 220 -18.20 11.77 -14.54
N ASP A 221 -18.76 10.90 -13.68
CA ASP A 221 -20.19 10.76 -13.51
C ASP A 221 -20.84 12.06 -13.03
N PHE A 222 -20.24 12.76 -12.06
CA PHE A 222 -20.70 14.08 -11.62
C PHE A 222 -20.64 15.12 -12.75
N ARG A 223 -19.62 15.11 -13.59
CA ARG A 223 -19.54 16.04 -14.75
C ARG A 223 -20.67 15.81 -15.74
N TYR A 224 -21.03 14.56 -16.02
CA TYR A 224 -22.17 14.26 -16.91
C TYR A 224 -23.49 14.74 -16.34
N LEU A 225 -23.73 14.57 -15.04
CA LEU A 225 -24.93 15.06 -14.38
C LEU A 225 -25.03 16.60 -14.44
N ASP A 226 -23.93 17.31 -14.18
CA ASP A 226 -23.87 18.77 -14.30
C ASP A 226 -24.14 19.27 -15.73
N GLN A 227 -23.66 18.54 -16.73
CA GLN A 227 -23.91 18.89 -18.14
C GLN A 227 -25.37 18.63 -18.54
N ALA A 228 -25.96 17.53 -18.09
CA ALA A 228 -27.36 17.19 -18.37
C ALA A 228 -28.35 18.13 -17.66
N ALA A 229 -27.96 18.71 -16.53
CA ALA A 229 -28.78 19.65 -15.76
C ALA A 229 -28.78 21.09 -16.34
N LYS A 230 -27.88 21.41 -17.28
CA LYS A 230 -27.86 22.74 -17.92
C LYS A 230 -28.98 22.86 -18.92
N PRO A 231 -29.83 23.90 -18.82
CA PRO A 231 -30.89 24.12 -19.79
C PRO A 231 -30.30 24.31 -21.21
N VAL A 232 -30.87 23.61 -22.17
CA VAL A 232 -30.50 23.79 -23.59
C VAL A 232 -30.73 25.27 -23.93
N LYS A 233 -29.67 26.03 -24.14
CA LYS A 233 -29.78 27.40 -24.66
C LYS A 233 -30.43 27.28 -26.03
N LYS A 234 -31.70 27.70 -26.10
CA LYS A 234 -32.43 27.92 -27.36
C LYS A 234 -31.90 29.19 -28.05
#